data_8a0424dd29758f58e9ab615578db3558
#
_entry.id   8a0424dd29758f58e9ab615578db3558
#
_cell.length_a   1.000
_cell.length_b   1.000
_cell.length_c   1.000
_cell.angle_alpha   90.00
_cell.angle_beta   90.00
_cell.angle_gamma   90.00
#
_symmetry.space_group_name_H-M   'P 1'
#
loop_
_entity.id
_entity.type
_entity.pdbx_description
1 polymer ?
#
loop_
_entity_poly.entity_id
_entity_poly.type
_entity_poly.pdbx_seq_one_letter_code
_entity_poly.pdbx_strand_id
1 'polypeptide(L)'
;ILDLIKTANQSVEFGLLSFTRDDLGAAIIDQDIQFGVTVRGIIESKNSSNGGEYDNLVAANVNVRSHEGVTHQFHHKYLIVDANLTTSNPAVLTGSHNWSNNAENNSDENTIIIYDHTISNIYLQEFEERWSELSTTSINDYSATKVRIYPNPSNQVIRVDSDNEIKNITIYTIEGKLLKTTKDVNISIVDSGVYFIKVETTQGDTFQKIVVE
;
A
#
# COMPACT_ATOMS: atom_id res chain seq x y z
N ILE A 1 -20.34 -11.01 -9.88
CA ILE A 1 -19.50 -9.92 -9.36
C ILE A 1 -20.41 -8.83 -8.78
N LEU A 2 -21.28 -8.25 -9.59
CA LEU A 2 -22.17 -7.14 -9.20
C LEU A 2 -22.97 -7.43 -7.91
N ASP A 3 -23.57 -8.61 -7.82
CA ASP A 3 -24.37 -8.99 -6.65
C ASP A 3 -23.52 -9.08 -5.38
N LEU A 4 -22.28 -9.56 -5.49
CA LEU A 4 -21.38 -9.62 -4.34
C LEU A 4 -20.95 -8.24 -3.86
N ILE A 5 -20.65 -7.29 -4.76
CA ILE A 5 -20.36 -5.90 -4.40
C ILE A 5 -21.51 -5.32 -3.55
N LYS A 6 -22.76 -5.57 -3.96
CA LYS A 6 -23.95 -5.07 -3.27
C LYS A 6 -24.22 -5.71 -1.89
N THR A 7 -23.55 -6.79 -1.53
CA THR A 7 -23.67 -7.39 -0.20
C THR A 7 -22.80 -6.75 0.85
N ALA A 8 -21.88 -5.88 0.46
CA ALA A 8 -20.96 -5.21 1.39
C ALA A 8 -21.73 -4.31 2.36
N ASN A 9 -21.35 -4.39 3.64
CA ASN A 9 -21.94 -3.58 4.70
C ASN A 9 -20.94 -2.62 5.34
N GLN A 10 -19.64 -2.89 5.23
CA GLN A 10 -18.60 -2.06 5.87
C GLN A 10 -17.38 -1.83 5.00
N SER A 11 -16.89 -2.85 4.27
CA SER A 11 -15.73 -2.65 3.41
C SER A 11 -15.78 -3.41 2.09
N VAL A 12 -15.17 -2.82 1.09
CA VAL A 12 -14.88 -3.43 -0.21
C VAL A 12 -13.43 -3.10 -0.56
N GLU A 13 -12.62 -4.14 -0.74
CA GLU A 13 -11.29 -4.02 -1.29
C GLU A 13 -11.21 -4.80 -2.61
N PHE A 14 -10.57 -4.25 -3.63
CA PHE A 14 -10.36 -4.95 -4.89
C PHE A 14 -8.98 -4.71 -5.48
N GLY A 15 -8.46 -5.76 -6.13
CA GLY A 15 -7.20 -5.73 -6.85
C GLY A 15 -7.38 -6.24 -8.28
N LEU A 16 -7.19 -5.39 -9.30
CA LEU A 16 -7.57 -5.69 -10.67
C LEU A 16 -6.48 -5.32 -11.68
N LEU A 17 -6.20 -6.24 -12.61
CA LEU A 17 -5.40 -5.95 -13.78
C LEU A 17 -6.11 -4.95 -14.70
N SER A 18 -7.39 -5.19 -14.99
CA SER A 18 -8.19 -4.37 -15.91
C SER A 18 -9.62 -4.22 -15.40
N PHE A 19 -10.11 -2.98 -15.42
CA PHE A 19 -11.45 -2.62 -14.99
C PHE A 19 -12.07 -1.65 -15.99
N THR A 20 -13.02 -2.14 -16.80
CA THR A 20 -13.68 -1.39 -17.89
C THR A 20 -15.20 -1.65 -17.96
N ARG A 21 -15.80 -2.17 -16.88
CA ARG A 21 -17.22 -2.44 -16.75
C ARG A 21 -17.90 -1.31 -16.00
N ASP A 22 -18.64 -0.45 -16.71
CA ASP A 22 -19.35 0.72 -16.18
C ASP A 22 -20.36 0.35 -15.09
N ASP A 23 -21.06 -0.78 -15.22
CA ASP A 23 -22.02 -1.27 -14.23
C ASP A 23 -21.37 -1.65 -12.89
N LEU A 24 -20.17 -2.20 -12.94
CA LEU A 24 -19.38 -2.51 -11.74
C LEU A 24 -18.77 -1.24 -11.14
N GLY A 25 -18.30 -0.29 -11.99
CA GLY A 25 -17.82 1.02 -11.55
C GLY A 25 -18.92 1.80 -10.83
N ALA A 26 -20.11 1.86 -11.39
CA ALA A 26 -21.26 2.49 -10.74
C ALA A 26 -21.61 1.83 -9.40
N ALA A 27 -21.57 0.50 -9.31
CA ALA A 27 -21.87 -0.20 -8.07
C ALA A 27 -20.80 0.07 -6.97
N ILE A 28 -19.54 0.18 -7.34
CA ILE A 28 -18.45 0.57 -6.41
C ILE A 28 -18.66 1.99 -5.89
N ILE A 29 -19.00 2.94 -6.77
CA ILE A 29 -19.30 4.33 -6.40
C ILE A 29 -20.52 4.39 -5.46
N ASP A 30 -21.58 3.65 -5.78
CA ASP A 30 -22.78 3.61 -4.94
C ASP A 30 -22.48 3.08 -3.53
N GLN A 31 -21.66 2.03 -3.40
CA GLN A 31 -21.26 1.49 -2.09
C GLN A 31 -20.54 2.55 -1.25
N ASP A 32 -19.58 3.26 -1.83
CA ASP A 32 -18.79 4.28 -1.13
C ASP A 32 -19.65 5.49 -0.73
N ILE A 33 -20.39 6.06 -1.69
CA ILE A 33 -21.06 7.35 -1.50
C ILE A 33 -22.45 7.20 -0.84
N GLN A 34 -23.26 6.23 -1.29
CA GLN A 34 -24.65 6.11 -0.84
C GLN A 34 -24.82 5.24 0.39
N PHE A 35 -24.01 4.19 0.51
CA PHE A 35 -24.14 3.23 1.60
C PHE A 35 -23.08 3.39 2.69
N GLY A 36 -22.08 4.26 2.49
CA GLY A 36 -21.04 4.55 3.47
C GLY A 36 -20.09 3.36 3.72
N VAL A 37 -19.98 2.47 2.76
CA VAL A 37 -19.04 1.35 2.78
C VAL A 37 -17.64 1.90 2.50
N THR A 38 -16.64 1.52 3.29
CA THR A 38 -15.25 1.90 3.00
C THR A 38 -14.75 1.17 1.77
N VAL A 39 -14.50 1.88 0.68
CA VAL A 39 -14.03 1.29 -0.58
C VAL A 39 -12.57 1.64 -0.85
N ARG A 40 -11.77 0.62 -1.20
CA ARG A 40 -10.36 0.79 -1.62
C ARG A 40 -10.06 -0.11 -2.81
N GLY A 41 -9.33 0.39 -3.80
CA GLY A 41 -8.99 -0.39 -4.99
C GLY A 41 -7.60 -0.17 -5.53
N ILE A 42 -6.98 -1.25 -6.03
CA ILE A 42 -5.74 -1.21 -6.79
C ILE A 42 -6.04 -1.62 -8.22
N ILE A 43 -5.66 -0.78 -9.20
CA ILE A 43 -5.87 -1.04 -10.62
C ILE A 43 -4.53 -0.93 -11.35
N GLU A 44 -4.14 -1.99 -12.04
CA GLU A 44 -2.90 -2.01 -12.84
C GLU A 44 -3.01 -1.07 -14.04
N SER A 45 -3.99 -1.30 -14.92
CA SER A 45 -4.15 -0.56 -16.16
C SER A 45 -5.31 0.43 -16.05
N LYS A 46 -5.01 1.73 -16.06
CA LYS A 46 -6.04 2.79 -16.04
C LYS A 46 -6.98 2.72 -17.23
N ASN A 47 -6.45 2.35 -18.40
CA ASN A 47 -7.21 2.25 -19.66
C ASN A 47 -8.02 3.52 -20.01
N SER A 48 -7.54 4.69 -19.62
CA SER A 48 -8.26 5.98 -19.73
C SER A 48 -8.78 6.29 -21.14
N SER A 49 -8.09 5.81 -22.19
CA SER A 49 -8.54 5.96 -23.58
C SER A 49 -9.51 4.86 -24.07
N ASN A 50 -9.74 3.82 -23.30
CA ASN A 50 -10.46 2.61 -23.68
C ASN A 50 -11.58 2.25 -22.67
N GLY A 51 -12.21 3.24 -22.05
CA GLY A 51 -13.32 3.03 -21.11
C GLY A 51 -12.88 2.44 -19.77
N GLY A 52 -11.68 2.76 -19.31
CA GLY A 52 -11.22 2.35 -17.98
C GLY A 52 -11.91 3.10 -16.85
N GLU A 53 -12.31 2.39 -15.81
CA GLU A 53 -13.04 2.96 -14.67
C GLU A 53 -12.18 3.76 -13.69
N TYR A 54 -10.85 3.69 -13.78
CA TYR A 54 -9.96 4.37 -12.82
C TYR A 54 -10.28 5.86 -12.68
N ASP A 55 -10.39 6.58 -13.80
CA ASP A 55 -10.62 8.03 -13.79
C ASP A 55 -12.02 8.38 -13.28
N ASN A 56 -13.04 7.55 -13.57
CA ASN A 56 -14.41 7.71 -13.06
C ASN A 56 -14.45 7.54 -11.52
N LEU A 57 -13.76 6.53 -11.00
CA LEU A 57 -13.64 6.27 -9.55
C LEU A 57 -12.94 7.41 -8.83
N VAL A 58 -11.83 7.91 -9.39
CA VAL A 58 -11.10 9.08 -8.86
C VAL A 58 -11.99 10.33 -8.87
N ALA A 59 -12.72 10.58 -9.94
CA ALA A 59 -13.64 11.72 -10.05
C ALA A 59 -14.78 11.66 -9.03
N ALA A 60 -15.21 10.45 -8.66
CA ALA A 60 -16.18 10.20 -7.59
C ALA A 60 -15.57 10.21 -6.18
N ASN A 61 -14.28 10.48 -6.01
CA ASN A 61 -13.52 10.45 -4.76
C ASN A 61 -13.43 9.06 -4.10
N VAL A 62 -13.65 7.98 -4.84
CA VAL A 62 -13.38 6.63 -4.34
C VAL A 62 -11.87 6.45 -4.15
N ASN A 63 -11.46 5.82 -3.06
CA ASN A 63 -10.04 5.67 -2.70
C ASN A 63 -9.38 4.57 -3.54
N VAL A 64 -8.93 4.92 -4.73
CA VAL A 64 -8.24 3.99 -5.66
C VAL A 64 -6.81 4.43 -5.95
N ARG A 65 -5.94 3.45 -6.16
CA ARG A 65 -4.54 3.65 -6.54
C ARG A 65 -4.22 2.95 -7.84
N SER A 66 -3.39 3.59 -8.66
CA SER A 66 -2.85 2.95 -9.86
C SER A 66 -1.55 2.23 -9.52
N HIS A 67 -1.41 1.02 -10.06
CA HIS A 67 -0.15 0.27 -10.04
C HIS A 67 0.65 0.50 -11.34
N GLU A 68 0.11 1.26 -12.28
CA GLU A 68 0.74 1.56 -13.57
C GLU A 68 2.11 2.21 -13.41
N GLY A 69 3.13 1.64 -14.06
CA GLY A 69 4.51 2.12 -13.97
C GLY A 69 5.36 1.46 -12.90
N VAL A 70 4.80 0.59 -12.08
CA VAL A 70 5.58 -0.25 -11.14
C VAL A 70 6.25 -1.40 -11.89
N THR A 71 7.43 -1.83 -11.43
CA THR A 71 8.31 -2.75 -12.18
C THR A 71 7.68 -4.10 -12.52
N HIS A 72 6.82 -4.63 -11.64
CA HIS A 72 6.14 -5.92 -11.82
C HIS A 72 4.66 -5.71 -12.00
N GLN A 73 4.08 -6.38 -13.00
CA GLN A 73 2.65 -6.26 -13.29
C GLN A 73 1.79 -6.82 -12.15
N PHE A 74 0.83 -6.03 -11.71
CA PHE A 74 -0.20 -6.42 -10.75
C PHE A 74 -1.30 -7.20 -11.49
N HIS A 75 -1.14 -8.53 -11.58
CA HIS A 75 -2.00 -9.39 -12.42
C HIS A 75 -3.17 -10.01 -11.64
N HIS A 76 -3.62 -9.38 -10.58
CA HIS A 76 -4.72 -9.85 -9.73
C HIS A 76 -6.09 -9.57 -10.32
N LYS A 77 -7.09 -10.33 -9.90
CA LYS A 77 -8.52 -10.16 -10.17
C LYS A 77 -9.28 -10.70 -8.96
N TYR A 78 -9.31 -9.92 -7.90
CA TYR A 78 -10.05 -10.27 -6.70
C TYR A 78 -10.88 -9.12 -6.15
N LEU A 79 -11.91 -9.50 -5.42
CA LEU A 79 -12.77 -8.65 -4.60
C LEU A 79 -12.82 -9.24 -3.21
N ILE A 80 -12.70 -8.38 -2.21
CA ILE A 80 -12.83 -8.73 -0.80
C ILE A 80 -14.01 -7.93 -0.24
N VAL A 81 -14.90 -8.58 0.48
CA VAL A 81 -16.06 -7.95 1.11
C VAL A 81 -16.01 -8.24 2.60
N ASP A 82 -16.10 -7.19 3.41
CA ASP A 82 -16.28 -7.23 4.86
C ASP A 82 -15.29 -8.12 5.64
N ALA A 83 -14.01 -8.21 5.20
CA ALA A 83 -13.04 -9.18 5.71
C ALA A 83 -12.77 -9.07 7.23
N ASN A 84 -12.78 -7.86 7.79
CA ASN A 84 -12.42 -7.62 9.19
C ASN A 84 -13.56 -7.84 10.18
N LEU A 85 -14.72 -8.33 9.75
CA LEU A 85 -15.92 -8.35 10.57
C LEU A 85 -16.37 -9.75 10.93
N THR A 86 -16.53 -9.96 12.21
CA THR A 86 -17.13 -11.19 12.75
C THR A 86 -18.66 -11.19 12.68
N THR A 87 -19.28 -10.07 12.34
CA THR A 87 -20.75 -9.87 12.35
C THR A 87 -21.36 -9.82 10.94
N SER A 88 -20.53 -9.77 9.91
CA SER A 88 -20.92 -9.82 8.49
C SER A 88 -20.64 -11.20 7.89
N ASN A 89 -20.91 -11.34 6.61
CA ASN A 89 -20.63 -12.56 5.84
C ASN A 89 -19.42 -12.31 4.93
N PRO A 90 -18.17 -12.33 5.48
CA PRO A 90 -16.99 -12.00 4.73
C PRO A 90 -16.81 -12.93 3.53
N ALA A 91 -16.43 -12.36 2.40
CA ALA A 91 -16.27 -13.10 1.17
C ALA A 91 -15.08 -12.61 0.35
N VAL A 92 -14.48 -13.54 -0.39
CA VAL A 92 -13.53 -13.26 -1.46
C VAL A 92 -14.06 -13.80 -2.77
N LEU A 93 -14.04 -12.96 -3.79
CA LEU A 93 -14.19 -13.39 -5.17
C LEU A 93 -12.81 -13.33 -5.83
N THR A 94 -12.41 -14.40 -6.51
CA THR A 94 -11.13 -14.47 -7.23
C THR A 94 -11.24 -15.38 -8.44
N GLY A 95 -10.22 -15.36 -9.29
CA GLY A 95 -10.15 -16.17 -10.51
C GLY A 95 -9.37 -15.49 -11.62
N SER A 96 -9.68 -15.82 -12.86
CA SER A 96 -9.04 -15.23 -14.04
C SER A 96 -9.78 -14.02 -14.61
N HIS A 97 -11.05 -13.80 -14.19
CA HIS A 97 -12.00 -12.88 -14.78
C HIS A 97 -11.65 -11.40 -14.50
N ASN A 98 -11.13 -10.69 -15.50
CA ASN A 98 -11.02 -9.23 -15.46
C ASN A 98 -12.42 -8.58 -15.41
N TRP A 99 -12.51 -7.42 -14.81
CA TRP A 99 -13.79 -6.66 -14.80
C TRP A 99 -13.96 -5.90 -16.12
N SER A 100 -14.11 -6.66 -17.19
CA SER A 100 -14.17 -6.13 -18.55
C SER A 100 -15.21 -6.88 -19.39
N ASN A 101 -15.78 -6.18 -20.39
CA ASN A 101 -16.72 -6.79 -21.33
C ASN A 101 -16.10 -7.93 -22.15
N ASN A 102 -14.78 -7.88 -22.38
CA ASN A 102 -14.09 -8.94 -23.08
C ASN A 102 -14.05 -10.23 -22.25
N ALA A 103 -13.73 -10.12 -20.95
CA ALA A 103 -13.74 -11.25 -20.04
C ALA A 103 -15.16 -11.85 -19.89
N GLU A 104 -16.17 -10.99 -19.84
CA GLU A 104 -17.57 -11.42 -19.69
C GLU A 104 -18.13 -12.18 -20.89
N ASN A 105 -17.77 -11.75 -22.12
CA ASN A 105 -18.47 -12.19 -23.31
C ASN A 105 -17.61 -12.96 -24.32
N ASN A 106 -16.28 -12.87 -24.23
CA ASN A 106 -15.38 -13.34 -25.29
C ASN A 106 -14.23 -14.23 -24.78
N SER A 107 -14.19 -14.53 -23.48
CA SER A 107 -13.11 -15.33 -22.87
C SER A 107 -13.70 -16.45 -22.01
N ASP A 108 -13.00 -17.59 -21.97
CA ASP A 108 -13.29 -18.64 -21.01
C ASP A 108 -12.61 -18.30 -19.69
N GLU A 109 -13.38 -17.81 -18.73
CA GLU A 109 -12.89 -17.33 -17.44
C GLU A 109 -13.43 -18.19 -16.29
N ASN A 110 -12.71 -18.24 -15.19
CA ASN A 110 -13.24 -18.79 -13.95
C ASN A 110 -13.43 -17.71 -12.90
N THR A 111 -14.44 -17.89 -12.06
CA THR A 111 -14.70 -17.06 -10.89
C THR A 111 -15.13 -17.95 -9.75
N ILE A 112 -14.48 -17.79 -8.61
CA ILE A 112 -14.79 -18.51 -7.37
C ILE A 112 -15.17 -17.47 -6.31
N ILE A 113 -16.24 -17.72 -5.57
CA ILE A 113 -16.62 -16.95 -4.40
C ILE A 113 -16.46 -17.83 -3.17
N ILE A 114 -15.69 -17.36 -2.19
CA ILE A 114 -15.38 -18.09 -0.96
C ILE A 114 -15.92 -17.27 0.20
N TYR A 115 -16.87 -17.83 0.93
CA TYR A 115 -17.43 -17.27 2.15
C TYR A 115 -16.68 -17.84 3.35
N ASP A 116 -15.56 -17.21 3.70
CA ASP A 116 -14.73 -17.64 4.83
C ASP A 116 -13.95 -16.45 5.40
N HIS A 117 -14.07 -16.24 6.69
CA HIS A 117 -13.42 -15.14 7.40
C HIS A 117 -11.89 -15.22 7.34
N THR A 118 -11.32 -16.41 7.50
CA THR A 118 -9.86 -16.59 7.52
C THR A 118 -9.27 -16.31 6.14
N ILE A 119 -9.89 -16.85 5.09
CA ILE A 119 -9.45 -16.64 3.70
C ILE A 119 -9.61 -15.18 3.32
N SER A 120 -10.72 -14.54 3.68
CA SER A 120 -10.93 -13.10 3.43
C SER A 120 -9.86 -12.24 4.09
N ASN A 121 -9.46 -12.55 5.31
CA ASN A 121 -8.38 -11.84 6.00
C ASN A 121 -6.99 -12.10 5.38
N ILE A 122 -6.72 -13.29 4.84
CA ILE A 122 -5.47 -13.55 4.11
C ILE A 122 -5.38 -12.68 2.85
N TYR A 123 -6.47 -12.58 2.09
CA TYR A 123 -6.53 -11.70 0.92
C TYR A 123 -6.42 -10.22 1.32
N LEU A 124 -7.03 -9.81 2.45
CA LEU A 124 -6.89 -8.45 2.95
C LEU A 124 -5.44 -8.14 3.33
N GLN A 125 -4.71 -9.06 3.95
CA GLN A 125 -3.29 -8.86 4.26
C GLN A 125 -2.45 -8.68 2.99
N GLU A 126 -2.72 -9.46 1.94
CA GLU A 126 -2.08 -9.27 0.63
C GLU A 126 -2.41 -7.90 0.04
N PHE A 127 -3.69 -7.50 0.07
CA PHE A 127 -4.13 -6.18 -0.37
C PHE A 127 -3.43 -5.05 0.39
N GLU A 128 -3.34 -5.14 1.73
CA GLU A 128 -2.69 -4.12 2.57
C GLU A 128 -1.19 -3.99 2.25
N GLU A 129 -0.51 -5.08 1.97
CA GLU A 129 0.90 -5.04 1.55
C GLU A 129 1.04 -4.30 0.22
N ARG A 130 0.26 -4.67 -0.82
CA ARG A 130 0.27 -3.96 -2.11
C ARG A 130 -0.18 -2.50 -1.96
N TRP A 131 -1.19 -2.26 -1.14
CA TRP A 131 -1.68 -0.91 -0.85
C TRP A 131 -0.60 -0.04 -0.22
N SER A 132 0.15 -0.58 0.72
CA SER A 132 1.24 0.13 1.39
C SER A 132 2.38 0.49 0.43
N GLU A 133 2.72 -0.40 -0.49
CA GLU A 133 3.73 -0.15 -1.54
C GLU A 133 3.33 1.01 -2.47
N LEU A 134 2.04 1.15 -2.73
CA LEU A 134 1.48 2.23 -3.55
C LEU A 134 1.12 3.46 -2.73
N SER A 135 1.31 3.42 -1.43
CA SER A 135 1.20 4.62 -0.60
C SER A 135 2.32 5.55 -1.04
N THR A 136 2.01 6.40 -2.01
CA THR A 136 2.70 7.64 -2.13
C THR A 136 2.32 8.54 -0.94
N THR A 137 2.74 8.24 0.26
CA THR A 137 3.60 9.26 0.80
C THR A 137 4.59 9.49 -0.32
N SER A 138 4.55 10.63 -0.93
CA SER A 138 5.73 11.24 -1.50
C SER A 138 6.70 11.46 -0.35
N ILE A 139 7.32 10.43 0.12
CA ILE A 139 8.74 10.41 0.02
C ILE A 139 8.89 10.52 -1.50
N ASN A 140 8.98 11.78 -2.02
CA ASN A 140 9.63 11.99 -3.29
C ASN A 140 10.71 10.93 -3.31
N ASP A 141 10.85 10.14 -4.41
CA ASP A 141 12.13 9.65 -4.79
C ASP A 141 13.02 10.89 -4.83
N TYR A 142 13.31 11.39 -3.65
CA TYR A 142 14.47 12.18 -3.41
C TYR A 142 15.55 11.23 -3.85
N SER A 143 16.00 11.43 -5.05
CA SER A 143 17.12 10.78 -5.70
C SER A 143 18.03 10.35 -4.58
N ALA A 144 17.98 9.06 -4.26
CA ALA A 144 18.27 8.47 -2.96
C ALA A 144 19.37 9.28 -2.31
N THR A 145 19.03 10.13 -1.34
CA THR A 145 20.05 10.79 -0.53
C THR A 145 20.83 9.63 0.01
N LYS A 146 22.02 9.36 -0.57
CA LYS A 146 22.81 8.21 -0.21
C LYS A 146 23.35 8.44 1.19
N VAL A 147 22.44 8.42 2.16
CA VAL A 147 22.78 8.40 3.56
C VAL A 147 23.16 6.98 3.91
N ARG A 148 24.35 6.79 4.37
CA ARG A 148 24.87 5.50 4.85
C ARG A 148 25.20 5.64 6.33
N ILE A 149 24.70 4.71 7.13
CA ILE A 149 24.99 4.63 8.56
C ILE A 149 25.66 3.29 8.82
N TYR A 150 26.90 3.32 9.25
CA TYR A 150 27.70 2.13 9.43
C TYR A 150 28.70 2.26 10.59
N PRO A 151 29.19 1.11 11.13
CA PRO A 151 28.72 -0.25 10.88
C PRO A 151 27.33 -0.49 11.46
N ASN A 152 26.61 -1.48 10.93
CA ASN A 152 25.34 -1.95 11.47
C ASN A 152 25.26 -3.49 11.29
N PRO A 153 25.36 -4.31 12.33
CA PRO A 153 25.48 -3.93 13.75
C PRO A 153 26.76 -3.13 14.08
N SER A 154 26.70 -2.38 15.18
CA SER A 154 27.78 -1.52 15.64
C SER A 154 28.25 -1.90 17.06
N ASN A 155 29.54 -1.77 17.31
CA ASN A 155 30.10 -1.80 18.66
C ASN A 155 30.22 -0.34 19.16
N GLN A 156 29.10 0.24 19.63
CA GLN A 156 28.95 1.56 20.24
C GLN A 156 29.19 2.78 19.34
N VAL A 157 29.96 2.69 18.26
CA VAL A 157 30.25 3.85 17.40
C VAL A 157 29.75 3.63 16.01
N ILE A 158 28.93 4.58 15.53
CA ILE A 158 28.42 4.62 14.16
C ILE A 158 28.91 5.89 13.46
N ARG A 159 29.02 5.81 12.16
CA ARG A 159 29.28 6.94 11.27
C ARG A 159 28.13 7.14 10.29
N VAL A 160 27.79 8.38 10.08
CA VAL A 160 26.78 8.81 9.10
C VAL A 160 27.51 9.50 7.95
N ASP A 161 27.40 8.94 6.74
CA ASP A 161 27.87 9.57 5.51
C ASP A 161 26.67 9.97 4.63
N SER A 162 26.74 11.12 3.99
CA SER A 162 25.72 11.61 3.07
C SER A 162 26.36 12.38 1.93
N ASP A 163 25.82 12.21 0.71
CA ASP A 163 26.20 13.01 -0.45
C ASP A 163 25.65 14.46 -0.37
N ASN A 164 24.71 14.70 0.56
CA ASN A 164 24.09 16.00 0.80
C ASN A 164 24.44 16.55 2.18
N GLU A 165 24.36 17.86 2.34
CA GLU A 165 24.62 18.51 3.62
C GLU A 165 23.63 18.02 4.70
N ILE A 166 24.19 17.52 5.80
CA ILE A 166 23.40 17.05 6.95
C ILE A 166 23.03 18.27 7.82
N LYS A 167 21.73 18.46 7.99
CA LYS A 167 21.16 19.49 8.86
C LYS A 167 21.15 19.05 10.32
N ASN A 168 20.68 17.79 10.54
CA ASN A 168 20.53 17.22 11.87
C ASN A 168 20.55 15.69 11.82
N ILE A 169 20.97 15.07 12.91
CA ILE A 169 20.84 13.64 13.15
C ILE A 169 20.15 13.45 14.48
N THR A 170 19.04 12.73 14.49
CA THR A 170 18.24 12.49 15.69
C THR A 170 18.15 10.99 15.97
N ILE A 171 18.38 10.60 17.21
CA ILE A 171 18.43 9.21 17.65
C ILE A 171 17.25 8.94 18.58
N TYR A 172 16.53 7.87 18.33
CA TYR A 172 15.40 7.40 19.12
C TYR A 172 15.62 5.98 19.62
N THR A 173 15.05 5.67 20.79
CA THR A 173 14.91 4.28 21.24
C THR A 173 13.86 3.55 20.39
N ILE A 174 13.76 2.23 20.58
CA ILE A 174 12.75 1.41 19.91
C ILE A 174 11.31 1.84 20.30
N GLU A 175 11.13 2.42 21.49
CA GLU A 175 9.84 2.96 21.97
C GLU A 175 9.55 4.38 21.43
N GLY A 176 10.42 4.92 20.56
CA GLY A 176 10.26 6.26 19.98
C GLY A 176 10.70 7.41 20.90
N LYS A 177 11.34 7.12 22.04
CA LYS A 177 11.88 8.16 22.94
C LYS A 177 13.10 8.81 22.32
N LEU A 178 13.13 10.13 22.25
CA LEU A 178 14.29 10.91 21.81
C LEU A 178 15.44 10.73 22.79
N LEU A 179 16.60 10.31 22.30
CA LEU A 179 17.85 10.20 23.07
C LEU A 179 18.79 11.37 22.84
N LYS A 180 19.01 11.74 21.58
CA LYS A 180 20.01 12.76 21.22
C LYS A 180 19.66 13.38 19.87
N THR A 181 19.98 14.66 19.73
CA THR A 181 20.04 15.35 18.44
C THR A 181 21.45 15.96 18.30
N THR A 182 22.08 15.79 17.12
CA THR A 182 23.45 16.24 16.86
C THR A 182 23.66 16.54 15.38
N LYS A 183 24.71 17.28 15.07
CA LYS A 183 25.25 17.42 13.70
C LYS A 183 26.55 16.63 13.51
N ASP A 184 27.03 16.01 14.57
CA ASP A 184 28.24 15.18 14.51
C ASP A 184 27.92 13.88 13.77
N VAL A 185 28.70 13.60 12.75
CA VAL A 185 28.56 12.41 11.91
C VAL A 185 29.16 11.16 12.55
N ASN A 186 29.99 11.32 13.61
CA ASN A 186 30.50 10.23 14.41
C ASN A 186 29.73 10.18 15.73
N ILE A 187 28.91 9.16 15.89
CA ILE A 187 27.97 9.07 17.00
C ILE A 187 28.34 7.88 17.88
N SER A 188 28.45 8.12 19.18
CA SER A 188 28.62 7.07 20.18
C SER A 188 27.29 6.80 20.87
N ILE A 189 26.88 5.51 20.92
CA ILE A 189 25.73 4.99 21.65
C ILE A 189 26.27 3.91 22.59
N VAL A 190 26.18 4.16 23.88
CA VAL A 190 26.88 3.35 24.90
C VAL A 190 26.11 2.06 25.21
N ASP A 191 24.79 2.13 25.25
CA ASP A 191 23.95 1.00 25.65
C ASP A 191 23.66 0.10 24.45
N SER A 192 23.78 -1.20 24.62
CA SER A 192 23.37 -2.18 23.60
C SER A 192 21.86 -2.15 23.39
N GLY A 193 21.43 -2.25 22.14
CA GLY A 193 20.01 -2.19 21.84
C GLY A 193 19.70 -1.88 20.37
N VAL A 194 18.42 -1.67 20.09
CA VAL A 194 17.92 -1.26 18.78
C VAL A 194 17.50 0.20 18.83
N TYR A 195 17.99 0.96 17.85
CA TYR A 195 17.77 2.40 17.74
C TYR A 195 17.24 2.78 16.36
N PHE A 196 16.49 3.86 16.28
CA PHE A 196 16.13 4.50 15.02
C PHE A 196 16.87 5.83 14.90
N ILE A 197 17.52 6.01 13.76
CA ILE A 197 18.26 7.24 13.46
C ILE A 197 17.58 7.96 12.32
N LYS A 198 17.18 9.20 12.58
CA LYS A 198 16.70 10.14 11.58
C LYS A 198 17.84 11.05 11.15
N VAL A 199 18.14 11.11 9.88
CA VAL A 199 19.11 12.04 9.28
C VAL A 199 18.36 13.02 8.41
N GLU A 200 18.42 14.30 8.78
CA GLU A 200 17.81 15.41 8.04
C GLU A 200 18.88 16.05 7.15
N THR A 201 18.64 16.10 5.84
CA THR A 201 19.57 16.71 4.89
C THR A 201 18.91 17.89 4.16
N THR A 202 19.67 18.59 3.32
CA THR A 202 19.12 19.64 2.46
C THR A 202 18.16 19.12 1.39
N GLN A 203 18.16 17.81 1.14
CA GLN A 203 17.33 17.15 0.11
C GLN A 203 16.25 16.22 0.68
N GLY A 204 16.11 16.14 2.01
CA GLY A 204 15.08 15.33 2.68
C GLY A 204 15.61 14.53 3.87
N ASP A 205 14.72 13.76 4.47
CA ASP A 205 14.97 13.01 5.69
C ASP A 205 15.09 11.52 5.39
N THR A 206 16.00 10.84 6.08
CA THR A 206 16.18 9.38 6.01
C THR A 206 16.06 8.79 7.41
N PHE A 207 15.38 7.64 7.52
CA PHE A 207 15.31 6.86 8.75
C PHE A 207 15.98 5.50 8.56
N GLN A 208 16.82 5.12 9.52
CA GLN A 208 17.48 3.81 9.51
C GLN A 208 17.47 3.17 10.89
N LYS A 209 17.19 1.86 10.93
CA LYS A 209 17.34 1.04 12.13
C LYS A 209 18.80 0.64 12.31
N ILE A 210 19.33 0.84 13.51
CA ILE A 210 20.71 0.45 13.91
C ILE A 210 20.63 -0.51 15.09
N VAL A 211 21.48 -1.50 15.07
CA VAL A 211 21.71 -2.44 16.17
C VAL A 211 23.06 -2.11 16.79
N VAL A 212 23.10 -1.91 18.11
CA VAL A 212 24.31 -1.70 18.92
C VAL A 212 24.50 -2.94 19.79
N GLU A 213 25.67 -3.58 19.71
CA GLU A 213 26.06 -4.79 20.45
C GLU A 213 26.94 -4.44 21.68
#